data_f9c633eaaf998649741076803168686d
#
_entry.id   f9c633eaaf998649741076803168686d
#
_cell.length_a   1.000
_cell.length_b   1.000
_cell.length_c   1.000
_cell.angle_alpha   90.00
_cell.angle_beta   90.00
_cell.angle_gamma   90.00
#
_symmetry.space_group_name_H-M   'P 1'
#
loop_
_entity.id
_entity.type
_entity.pdbx_description
1 polymer ?
#
loop_
_entity_poly.entity_id
_entity_poly.type
_entity_poly.pdbx_seq_one_letter_code
_entity_poly.pdbx_strand_id
1 'polypeptide(L)'
;ADNQVKLRGFRIELGEVEAALMEHDGIRSAAVALYEDEKGSELAAYVVADSEIDEVDLSGSLRKRIPAFMVPTTFTRLAAMPLTQNGKVDRAALPAPGPRRSSAASAPPIGELETAIGAVWRELLNVEPGRNDSFFDLGGHSLLIVECQGALQRRFGVQLSVVDMFERPTVSALASLISA
;
A
#
# COMPACT_ATOMS: atom_id res chain seq x y z
N ALA A 1 2.35 -24.87 -10.68
CA ALA A 1 2.53 -23.88 -10.46
C ALA A 1 1.93 -23.02 -9.31
N ASP A 2 2.77 -22.72 -8.36
CA ASP A 2 2.27 -22.11 -7.14
C ASP A 2 2.48 -20.62 -7.15
N ASN A 3 1.50 -19.91 -7.73
CA ASN A 3 1.46 -18.45 -7.66
C ASN A 3 0.65 -17.99 -6.46
N GLN A 4 0.58 -18.83 -5.41
CA GLN A 4 -0.14 -18.51 -4.20
C GLN A 4 0.85 -18.25 -3.07
N VAL A 5 0.55 -17.21 -2.28
CA VAL A 5 1.35 -16.88 -1.10
C VAL A 5 0.42 -16.70 0.09
N LYS A 6 0.97 -16.85 1.28
CA LYS A 6 0.27 -16.54 2.52
C LYS A 6 0.79 -15.21 3.06
N LEU A 7 -0.13 -14.27 3.26
CA LEU A 7 0.20 -12.95 3.80
C LEU A 7 -0.80 -12.61 4.88
N ARG A 8 -0.32 -12.41 6.09
CA ARG A 8 -1.16 -12.04 7.25
C ARG A 8 -2.34 -12.98 7.47
N GLY A 9 -2.13 -14.29 7.24
CA GLY A 9 -3.17 -15.28 7.38
C GLY A 9 -4.09 -15.46 6.17
N PHE A 10 -3.94 -14.63 5.16
CA PHE A 10 -4.72 -14.73 3.92
C PHE A 10 -3.92 -15.47 2.85
N ARG A 11 -4.61 -16.35 2.15
CA ARG A 11 -4.05 -17.01 0.98
C ARG A 11 -4.35 -16.15 -0.25
N ILE A 12 -3.30 -15.68 -0.91
CA ILE A 12 -3.42 -14.76 -2.03
C ILE A 12 -2.91 -15.42 -3.29
N GLU A 13 -3.71 -15.39 -4.35
CA GLU A 13 -3.30 -15.81 -5.67
C GLU A 13 -2.67 -14.64 -6.40
N LEU A 14 -1.36 -14.72 -6.64
CA LEU A 14 -0.64 -13.65 -7.33
C LEU A 14 -1.17 -13.42 -8.74
N GLY A 15 -1.61 -14.50 -9.40
CA GLY A 15 -2.19 -14.40 -10.73
C GLY A 15 -3.46 -13.57 -10.82
N GLU A 16 -4.29 -13.57 -9.77
CA GLU A 16 -5.48 -12.72 -9.71
C GLU A 16 -5.10 -11.24 -9.64
N VAL A 17 -4.10 -10.92 -8.84
CA VAL A 17 -3.61 -9.54 -8.72
C VAL A 17 -2.99 -9.09 -10.03
N GLU A 18 -2.19 -9.96 -10.64
CA GLU A 18 -1.56 -9.68 -11.94
C GLU A 18 -2.61 -9.43 -13.03
N ALA A 19 -3.66 -10.25 -13.07
CA ALA A 19 -4.75 -10.09 -14.03
C ALA A 19 -5.49 -8.77 -13.83
N ALA A 20 -5.74 -8.38 -12.59
CA ALA A 20 -6.38 -7.09 -12.28
C ALA A 20 -5.50 -5.91 -12.72
N LEU A 21 -4.18 -6.02 -12.53
CA LEU A 21 -3.24 -5.00 -13.01
C LEU A 21 -3.27 -4.88 -14.53
N MET A 22 -3.34 -6.01 -15.23
CA MET A 22 -3.35 -6.02 -16.69
C MET A 22 -4.60 -5.38 -17.29
N GLU A 23 -5.67 -5.26 -16.53
CA GLU A 23 -6.89 -4.58 -17.00
C GLU A 23 -6.76 -3.06 -16.97
N HIS A 24 -5.74 -2.53 -16.30
CA HIS A 24 -5.50 -1.10 -16.28
C HIS A 24 -4.89 -0.64 -17.60
N ASP A 25 -5.43 0.45 -18.17
CA ASP A 25 -4.94 0.99 -19.43
C ASP A 25 -3.47 1.39 -19.31
N GLY A 26 -2.69 1.08 -20.33
CA GLY A 26 -1.27 1.44 -20.40
C GLY A 26 -0.33 0.40 -19.81
N ILE A 27 -0.83 -0.61 -19.12
CA ILE A 27 0.02 -1.68 -18.59
C ILE A 27 0.15 -2.80 -19.62
N ARG A 28 1.38 -3.10 -20.01
CA ARG A 28 1.68 -4.18 -20.96
C ARG A 28 1.94 -5.52 -20.30
N SER A 29 2.61 -5.47 -19.15
CA SER A 29 2.94 -6.66 -18.38
C SER A 29 2.88 -6.34 -16.90
N ALA A 30 2.52 -7.34 -16.10
CA ALA A 30 2.48 -7.18 -14.65
C ALA A 30 2.94 -8.45 -13.98
N ALA A 31 3.66 -8.30 -12.87
CA ALA A 31 4.04 -9.39 -11.99
C ALA A 31 3.87 -8.94 -10.56
N VAL A 32 3.52 -9.86 -9.68
CA VAL A 32 3.38 -9.59 -8.25
C VAL A 32 4.19 -10.63 -7.49
N ALA A 33 4.92 -10.18 -6.50
CA ALA A 33 5.73 -11.05 -5.66
C ALA A 33 5.55 -10.71 -4.19
N LEU A 34 5.74 -11.70 -3.33
CA LEU A 34 5.80 -11.49 -1.90
C LEU A 34 7.22 -11.05 -1.55
N TYR A 35 7.34 -9.88 -0.94
CA TYR A 35 8.59 -9.36 -0.45
C TYR A 35 8.61 -9.40 1.07
N GLU A 36 9.67 -9.98 1.63
CA GLU A 36 9.83 -10.08 3.07
C GLU A 36 11.09 -9.34 3.51
N ASP A 37 10.95 -8.54 4.55
CA ASP A 37 12.08 -7.83 5.16
C ASP A 37 11.94 -7.86 6.69
N GLU A 38 12.80 -7.11 7.39
CA GLU A 38 12.79 -7.05 8.84
C GLU A 38 11.48 -6.51 9.43
N LYS A 39 10.70 -5.78 8.62
CA LYS A 39 9.44 -5.18 9.05
C LYS A 39 8.24 -6.07 8.78
N GLY A 40 8.43 -7.16 8.07
CA GLY A 40 7.38 -8.11 7.75
C GLY A 40 7.30 -8.40 6.26
N SER A 41 6.13 -8.85 5.84
CA SER A 41 5.88 -9.28 4.47
C SER A 41 4.92 -8.32 3.78
N GLU A 42 5.12 -8.09 2.49
CA GLU A 42 4.22 -7.26 1.69
C GLU A 42 4.18 -7.75 0.25
N LEU A 43 3.11 -7.38 -0.46
CA LEU A 43 3.03 -7.65 -1.89
C LEU A 43 3.65 -6.49 -2.65
N ALA A 44 4.54 -6.82 -3.58
CA ALA A 44 5.17 -5.84 -4.46
C ALA A 44 4.73 -6.11 -5.89
N ALA A 45 4.22 -5.09 -6.56
CA ALA A 45 3.82 -5.19 -7.96
C ALA A 45 4.89 -4.59 -8.85
N TYR A 46 5.12 -5.23 -9.98
CA TYR A 46 6.06 -4.79 -11.00
C TYR A 46 5.32 -4.72 -12.32
N VAL A 47 5.41 -3.59 -12.99
CA VAL A 47 4.65 -3.38 -14.23
C VAL A 47 5.54 -2.84 -15.34
N VAL A 48 5.26 -3.27 -16.56
CA VAL A 48 5.81 -2.68 -17.76
C VAL A 48 4.71 -1.85 -18.39
N ALA A 49 4.96 -0.57 -18.57
CA ALA A 49 3.94 0.36 -19.06
C ALA A 49 4.55 1.33 -20.06
N ASP A 50 3.69 1.86 -20.95
CA ASP A 50 4.11 2.79 -21.99
C ASP A 50 4.40 4.20 -21.46
N SER A 51 3.82 4.55 -20.32
CA SER A 51 3.96 5.87 -19.72
C SER A 51 4.10 5.75 -18.21
N GLU A 52 4.33 6.87 -17.56
CA GLU A 52 4.38 6.89 -16.10
C GLU A 52 3.04 6.46 -15.52
N ILE A 53 3.12 5.77 -14.39
CA ILE A 53 1.95 5.23 -13.71
C ILE A 53 1.70 6.06 -12.45
N ASP A 54 0.44 6.46 -12.27
CA ASP A 54 0.00 7.04 -11.01
C ASP A 54 -0.34 5.88 -10.06
N GLU A 55 0.49 5.67 -9.06
CA GLU A 55 0.31 4.59 -8.09
C GLU A 55 -1.00 4.71 -7.32
N VAL A 56 -1.46 5.93 -7.06
CA VAL A 56 -2.72 6.16 -6.36
C VAL A 56 -3.90 5.73 -7.22
N ASP A 57 -3.88 6.11 -8.49
CA ASP A 57 -4.92 5.73 -9.45
C ASP A 57 -4.95 4.22 -9.66
N LEU A 58 -3.78 3.60 -9.81
CA LEU A 58 -3.66 2.16 -9.98
C LEU A 58 -4.16 1.41 -8.75
N SER A 59 -3.75 1.83 -7.57
CA SER A 59 -4.17 1.26 -6.30
C SER A 59 -5.69 1.38 -6.11
N GLY A 60 -6.25 2.55 -6.41
CA GLY A 60 -7.70 2.78 -6.35
C GLY A 60 -8.48 1.91 -7.31
N SER A 61 -7.96 1.72 -8.52
CA SER A 61 -8.56 0.83 -9.51
C SER A 61 -8.57 -0.61 -9.04
N LEU A 62 -7.47 -1.07 -8.43
CA LEU A 62 -7.38 -2.43 -7.89
C LEU A 62 -8.37 -2.68 -6.76
N ARG A 63 -8.57 -1.69 -5.87
CA ARG A 63 -9.51 -1.84 -4.75
C ARG A 63 -10.95 -2.08 -5.20
N LYS A 64 -11.28 -1.68 -6.39
CA LYS A 64 -12.62 -1.92 -6.97
C LYS A 64 -12.78 -3.33 -7.50
N ARG A 65 -11.67 -4.04 -7.71
CA ARG A 65 -11.65 -5.35 -8.38
C ARG A 65 -11.29 -6.49 -7.45
N ILE A 66 -10.40 -6.25 -6.49
CA ILE A 66 -9.88 -7.26 -5.57
C ILE A 66 -9.98 -6.75 -4.14
N PRO A 67 -10.00 -7.69 -3.15
CA PRO A 67 -10.03 -7.28 -1.74
C PRO A 67 -8.81 -6.44 -1.36
N ALA A 68 -8.98 -5.57 -0.39
CA ALA A 68 -7.92 -4.66 0.06
C ALA A 68 -6.65 -5.40 0.50
N PHE A 69 -6.79 -6.59 1.10
CA PHE A 69 -5.62 -7.36 1.55
C PHE A 69 -4.79 -7.91 0.38
N MET A 70 -5.33 -7.93 -0.84
CA MET A 70 -4.65 -8.39 -2.05
C MET A 70 -4.00 -7.24 -2.83
N VAL A 71 -4.25 -5.99 -2.47
CA VAL A 71 -3.68 -4.84 -3.17
C VAL A 71 -2.20 -4.70 -2.79
N PRO A 72 -1.29 -4.67 -3.78
CA PRO A 72 0.13 -4.46 -3.48
C PRO A 72 0.40 -3.12 -2.80
N THR A 73 1.43 -3.08 -1.97
CA THR A 73 1.82 -1.87 -1.25
C THR A 73 2.84 -1.04 -2.00
N THR A 74 3.55 -1.65 -2.95
CA THR A 74 4.52 -0.95 -3.80
C THR A 74 4.27 -1.30 -5.26
N PHE A 75 4.53 -0.33 -6.14
CA PHE A 75 4.43 -0.50 -7.58
C PHE A 75 5.73 -0.01 -8.21
N THR A 76 6.44 -0.91 -8.88
CA THR A 76 7.70 -0.59 -9.53
C THR A 76 7.53 -0.72 -11.03
N ARG A 77 7.89 0.32 -11.77
CA ARG A 77 7.87 0.29 -13.23
C ARG A 77 9.19 -0.27 -13.75
N LEU A 78 9.11 -1.24 -14.64
CA LEU A 78 10.26 -1.86 -15.27
C LEU A 78 10.28 -1.54 -16.76
N ALA A 79 11.48 -1.46 -17.31
CA ALA A 79 11.64 -1.30 -18.77
C ALA A 79 11.22 -2.57 -19.51
N ALA A 80 11.48 -3.73 -18.91
CA ALA A 80 11.08 -5.03 -19.44
C ALA A 80 10.90 -6.01 -18.29
N MET A 81 9.98 -6.96 -18.46
CA MET A 81 9.76 -7.99 -17.45
C MET A 81 10.84 -9.06 -17.58
N PRO A 82 11.53 -9.43 -16.47
CA PRO A 82 12.48 -10.53 -16.52
C PRO A 82 11.74 -11.84 -16.75
N LEU A 83 12.24 -12.64 -17.68
CA LEU A 83 11.60 -13.89 -18.07
C LEU A 83 12.57 -15.06 -17.89
N THR A 84 12.02 -16.23 -17.57
CA THR A 84 12.77 -17.48 -17.55
C THR A 84 13.01 -17.96 -18.98
N GLN A 85 13.80 -19.01 -19.15
CA GLN A 85 14.04 -19.63 -20.44
C GLN A 85 12.74 -20.11 -21.09
N ASN A 86 11.72 -20.43 -20.29
CA ASN A 86 10.43 -20.89 -20.78
C ASN A 86 9.45 -19.76 -21.07
N GLY A 87 9.87 -18.50 -20.96
CA GLY A 87 9.02 -17.36 -21.24
C GLY A 87 8.09 -16.96 -20.10
N LYS A 88 8.27 -17.52 -18.92
CA LYS A 88 7.49 -17.16 -17.72
C LYS A 88 8.22 -16.06 -16.93
N VAL A 89 7.46 -15.28 -16.17
CA VAL A 89 8.04 -14.24 -15.32
C VAL A 89 9.01 -14.88 -14.32
N ASP A 90 10.22 -14.37 -14.31
CA ASP A 90 11.26 -14.77 -13.34
C ASP A 90 11.17 -13.90 -12.11
N ARG A 91 10.37 -14.32 -11.13
CA ARG A 91 10.16 -13.56 -9.91
C ARG A 91 11.45 -13.41 -9.09
N ALA A 92 12.35 -14.37 -9.18
CA ALA A 92 13.63 -14.30 -8.49
C ALA A 92 14.55 -13.20 -9.03
N ALA A 93 14.37 -12.84 -10.29
CA ALA A 93 15.16 -11.78 -10.93
C ALA A 93 14.56 -10.38 -10.74
N LEU A 94 13.38 -10.27 -10.12
CA LEU A 94 12.78 -8.97 -9.86
C LEU A 94 13.61 -8.19 -8.84
N PRO A 95 13.79 -6.86 -9.05
CA PRO A 95 14.54 -6.05 -8.08
C PRO A 95 13.76 -5.92 -6.77
N ALA A 96 14.44 -5.54 -5.70
CA ALA A 96 13.77 -5.20 -4.45
C ALA A 96 12.80 -4.04 -4.69
N PRO A 97 11.63 -4.02 -4.04
CA PRO A 97 10.70 -2.91 -4.21
C PRO A 97 11.34 -1.61 -3.73
N GLY A 98 10.99 -0.52 -4.41
CA GLY A 98 11.45 0.81 -4.02
C GLY A 98 10.80 1.23 -2.70
N PRO A 99 11.25 2.36 -2.14
CA PRO A 99 10.62 2.88 -0.92
C PRO A 99 9.15 3.18 -1.18
N ARG A 100 8.32 2.92 -0.18
CA ARG A 100 6.93 3.33 -0.22
C ARG A 100 6.88 4.84 -0.34
N ARG A 101 6.09 5.33 -1.25
CA ARG A 101 6.00 6.77 -1.51
C ARG A 101 4.64 7.30 -1.11
N SER A 102 4.64 8.44 -0.45
CA SER A 102 3.44 9.24 -0.36
C SER A 102 3.12 9.76 -1.77
N SER A 103 1.84 9.99 -2.03
CA SER A 103 1.45 10.58 -3.31
C SER A 103 2.14 11.94 -3.50
N ALA A 104 2.74 12.13 -4.66
CA ALA A 104 3.35 13.42 -4.98
C ALA A 104 2.33 14.57 -4.97
N ALA A 105 1.06 14.25 -5.12
CA ALA A 105 -0.02 15.23 -5.09
C ALA A 105 -0.47 15.56 -3.66
N SER A 106 -0.06 14.80 -2.67
CA SER A 106 -0.48 15.02 -1.29
C SER A 106 0.42 16.02 -0.59
N ALA A 107 -0.19 17.06 -0.03
CA ALA A 107 0.53 18.06 0.75
C ALA A 107 1.00 17.48 2.08
N PRO A 108 2.06 18.04 2.72
CA PRO A 108 2.48 17.60 4.05
C PRO A 108 1.40 17.91 5.09
N PRO A 109 1.41 17.22 6.23
CA PRO A 109 0.48 17.50 7.32
C PRO A 109 0.55 18.96 7.75
N ILE A 110 -0.62 19.54 8.07
CA ILE A 110 -0.76 20.94 8.47
C ILE A 110 -1.20 21.02 9.92
N GLY A 111 -0.54 21.88 10.72
CA GLY A 111 -0.89 22.09 12.10
C GLY A 111 -0.35 20.99 13.02
N GLU A 112 -0.50 21.23 14.31
CA GLU A 112 0.05 20.34 15.34
C GLU A 112 -0.59 18.97 15.33
N LEU A 113 -1.92 18.90 15.16
CA LEU A 113 -2.66 17.65 15.24
C LEU A 113 -2.32 16.73 14.06
N GLU A 114 -2.37 17.26 12.85
CA GLU A 114 -2.00 16.46 11.66
C GLU A 114 -0.54 16.03 11.70
N THR A 115 0.34 16.93 12.14
CA THR A 115 1.77 16.61 12.28
C THR A 115 1.99 15.48 13.29
N ALA A 116 1.26 15.52 14.41
CA ALA A 116 1.37 14.49 15.44
C ALA A 116 0.83 13.14 14.95
N ILE A 117 -0.29 13.15 14.22
CA ILE A 117 -0.83 11.93 13.60
C ILE A 117 0.16 11.39 12.57
N GLY A 118 0.71 12.26 11.76
CA GLY A 118 1.73 11.89 10.77
C GLY A 118 2.97 11.26 11.39
N ALA A 119 3.38 11.74 12.56
CA ALA A 119 4.51 11.16 13.29
C ALA A 119 4.21 9.72 13.73
N VAL A 120 3.00 9.44 14.20
CA VAL A 120 2.57 8.08 14.55
C VAL A 120 2.60 7.18 13.32
N TRP A 121 2.08 7.67 12.21
CA TRP A 121 2.09 6.90 10.95
C TRP A 121 3.50 6.62 10.47
N ARG A 122 4.40 7.62 10.60
CA ARG A 122 5.81 7.45 10.22
C ARG A 122 6.45 6.32 11.01
N GLU A 123 6.19 6.23 12.29
CA GLU A 123 6.72 5.17 13.14
C GLU A 123 6.18 3.79 12.74
N LEU A 124 4.89 3.71 12.42
CA LEU A 124 4.24 2.43 12.08
C LEU A 124 4.51 1.99 10.65
N LEU A 125 4.51 2.91 9.71
CA LEU A 125 4.60 2.62 8.28
C LEU A 125 6.01 2.83 7.71
N ASN A 126 6.85 3.55 8.44
CA ASN A 126 8.20 3.90 8.01
C ASN A 126 8.23 4.64 6.66
N VAL A 127 7.28 5.56 6.49
CA VAL A 127 7.16 6.38 5.30
C VAL A 127 6.62 7.75 5.72
N GLU A 128 7.00 8.81 5.00
CA GLU A 128 6.47 10.16 5.24
C GLU A 128 5.06 10.26 4.67
N PRO A 129 4.04 10.39 5.52
CA PRO A 129 2.69 10.51 5.01
C PRO A 129 2.36 11.93 4.57
N GLY A 130 1.65 12.07 3.45
CA GLY A 130 0.98 13.31 3.12
C GLY A 130 -0.38 13.35 3.82
N ARG A 131 -0.94 14.54 3.97
CA ARG A 131 -2.19 14.70 4.72
C ARG A 131 -3.39 13.98 4.13
N ASN A 132 -3.37 13.73 2.84
CA ASN A 132 -4.45 13.06 2.12
C ASN A 132 -4.09 11.67 1.63
N ASP A 133 -2.93 11.15 2.01
CA ASP A 133 -2.54 9.79 1.67
C ASP A 133 -3.34 8.79 2.51
N SER A 134 -3.80 7.72 1.88
CA SER A 134 -4.48 6.65 2.59
C SER A 134 -3.49 5.81 3.37
N PHE A 135 -3.84 5.50 4.62
CA PHE A 135 -3.05 4.60 5.47
C PHE A 135 -2.76 3.27 4.76
N PHE A 136 -3.74 2.75 4.02
CA PHE A 136 -3.61 1.49 3.31
C PHE A 136 -2.69 1.59 2.10
N ASP A 137 -2.70 2.71 1.39
CA ASP A 137 -1.79 2.96 0.26
C ASP A 137 -0.34 3.03 0.69
N LEU A 138 -0.10 3.46 1.92
CA LEU A 138 1.25 3.56 2.48
C LEU A 138 1.73 2.26 3.11
N GLY A 139 0.98 1.18 2.97
CA GLY A 139 1.35 -0.14 3.47
C GLY A 139 0.66 -0.55 4.76
N GLY A 140 -0.33 0.21 5.21
CA GLY A 140 -1.10 -0.14 6.39
C GLY A 140 -2.01 -1.34 6.16
N HIS A 141 -2.24 -2.10 7.21
CA HIS A 141 -3.13 -3.25 7.21
C HIS A 141 -3.86 -3.33 8.55
N SER A 142 -4.77 -4.30 8.67
CA SER A 142 -5.66 -4.40 9.85
C SER A 142 -4.93 -4.40 11.19
N LEU A 143 -3.80 -5.10 11.28
CA LEU A 143 -3.02 -5.13 12.53
C LEU A 143 -2.43 -3.75 12.84
N LEU A 144 -1.88 -3.07 11.83
CA LEU A 144 -1.34 -1.72 12.00
C LEU A 144 -2.44 -0.70 12.32
N ILE A 145 -3.65 -0.89 11.82
CA ILE A 145 -4.80 -0.05 12.16
C ILE A 145 -5.07 -0.12 13.67
N VAL A 146 -5.06 -1.32 14.25
CA VAL A 146 -5.27 -1.49 15.70
C VAL A 146 -4.15 -0.83 16.49
N GLU A 147 -2.91 -0.97 16.06
CA GLU A 147 -1.76 -0.33 16.69
C GLU A 147 -1.85 1.19 16.60
N CYS A 148 -2.25 1.70 15.44
CA CYS A 148 -2.43 3.14 15.23
C CYS A 148 -3.54 3.69 16.12
N GLN A 149 -4.66 3.00 16.20
CA GLN A 149 -5.77 3.37 17.09
C GLN A 149 -5.29 3.52 18.53
N GLY A 150 -4.60 2.50 19.04
CA GLY A 150 -4.08 2.51 20.41
C GLY A 150 -3.11 3.64 20.65
N ALA A 151 -2.21 3.90 19.71
CA ALA A 151 -1.23 4.98 19.83
C ALA A 151 -1.91 6.36 19.85
N LEU A 152 -2.91 6.57 18.99
CA LEU A 152 -3.64 7.84 18.95
C LEU A 152 -4.48 8.06 20.20
N GLN A 153 -5.11 7.02 20.72
CA GLN A 153 -5.87 7.10 21.97
C GLN A 153 -4.98 7.48 23.14
N ARG A 154 -3.81 6.88 23.24
CA ARG A 154 -2.85 7.19 24.31
C ARG A 154 -2.30 8.60 24.19
N ARG A 155 -1.99 9.04 22.97
CA ARG A 155 -1.36 10.33 22.73
C ARG A 155 -2.32 11.50 22.90
N PHE A 156 -3.57 11.36 22.46
CA PHE A 156 -4.55 12.44 22.47
C PHE A 156 -5.66 12.27 23.51
N GLY A 157 -5.73 11.13 24.17
CA GLY A 157 -6.77 10.87 25.16
C GLY A 157 -8.17 10.82 24.58
N VAL A 158 -8.30 10.42 23.31
CA VAL A 158 -9.58 10.39 22.63
C VAL A 158 -10.07 8.96 22.44
N GLN A 159 -11.38 8.82 22.22
CA GLN A 159 -12.00 7.52 21.90
C GLN A 159 -12.10 7.38 20.39
N LEU A 160 -11.39 6.41 19.86
CA LEU A 160 -11.44 6.06 18.43
C LEU A 160 -11.79 4.59 18.29
N SER A 161 -12.70 4.28 17.37
CA SER A 161 -13.00 2.89 17.04
C SER A 161 -12.16 2.46 15.83
N VAL A 162 -12.03 1.14 15.65
CA VAL A 162 -11.38 0.59 14.45
C VAL A 162 -12.16 0.99 13.20
N VAL A 163 -13.49 1.06 13.29
CA VAL A 163 -14.35 1.51 12.19
C VAL A 163 -14.03 2.94 11.78
N ASP A 164 -13.82 3.83 12.75
CA ASP A 164 -13.41 5.21 12.46
C ASP A 164 -12.12 5.25 11.65
N MET A 165 -11.17 4.38 11.97
CA MET A 165 -9.89 4.30 11.25
C MET A 165 -10.08 3.83 9.82
N PHE A 166 -10.99 2.88 9.58
CA PHE A 166 -11.28 2.40 8.23
C PHE A 166 -12.04 3.42 7.39
N GLU A 167 -12.96 4.15 8.01
CA GLU A 167 -13.75 5.17 7.32
C GLU A 167 -12.96 6.44 7.03
N ARG A 168 -11.95 6.73 7.85
CA ARG A 168 -11.15 7.95 7.75
C ARG A 168 -9.66 7.61 7.70
N PRO A 169 -9.21 6.98 6.60
CA PRO A 169 -7.84 6.46 6.52
C PRO A 169 -6.79 7.49 6.09
N THR A 170 -7.03 8.78 6.33
CA THR A 170 -6.07 9.84 6.01
C THR A 170 -5.77 10.67 7.26
N VAL A 171 -4.59 11.30 7.28
CA VAL A 171 -4.17 12.16 8.40
C VAL A 171 -5.16 13.29 8.60
N SER A 172 -5.57 13.98 7.52
CA SER A 172 -6.49 15.11 7.61
C SER A 172 -7.88 14.69 8.11
N ALA A 173 -8.38 13.54 7.67
CA ALA A 173 -9.69 13.04 8.09
C ALA A 173 -9.67 12.63 9.57
N LEU A 174 -8.61 12.00 10.03
CA LEU A 174 -8.45 11.65 11.44
C LEU A 174 -8.30 12.89 12.32
N ALA A 175 -7.56 13.90 11.86
CA ALA A 175 -7.42 15.15 12.58
C ALA A 175 -8.77 15.86 12.74
N SER A 176 -9.59 15.86 11.70
CA SER A 176 -10.95 16.43 11.77
C SER A 176 -11.82 15.69 12.78
N LEU A 177 -11.72 14.37 12.83
CA LEU A 177 -12.47 13.56 13.79
C LEU A 177 -12.04 13.83 15.22
N ILE A 178 -10.73 13.89 15.46
CA ILE A 178 -10.16 14.11 16.80
C ILE A 178 -10.44 15.53 17.31
N SER A 179 -10.45 16.53 16.43
CA SER A 179 -10.68 17.93 16.80
C SER A 179 -12.15 18.28 16.96
N ALA A 180 -13.04 17.40 16.53
CA ALA A 180 -14.48 17.64 16.61
C ALA A 180 -15.03 17.50 18.03
#